data_58326e7401e944e394825bd32063ab60
#
_entry.id   58326e7401e944e394825bd32063ab60
#
_cell.length_a   1.000
_cell.length_b   1.000
_cell.length_c   1.000
_cell.angle_alpha   90.00
_cell.angle_beta   90.00
_cell.angle_gamma   90.00
#
_symmetry.space_group_name_H-M   'P 1'
#
loop_
_entity.id
_entity.type
_entity.pdbx_description
1 polymer ?
#
loop_
_entity_poly.entity_id
_entity_poly.type
_entity_poly.pdbx_seq_one_letter_code
_entity_poly.pdbx_strand_id
1 'polypeptide(L)'
;LGTDHQLALALWATGQHEARLLACFIDDPAQVTEAQMEAWAADFDSWDVCDQATTSLFDATAHAWSKAPEWAERDEEWVKRAGFALMAGLAVHDRAGSDHAFLRLLTSVERGAFDERNFVKKAVSWALRNIGKRNLALHAAAIACATKLRDAADARAGDQRASPEVRAARWVANDALRELSSEKTRARVARTGRGPGAS
;
A
#
# COMPACT_ATOMS: atom_id res chain seq x y z
N LEU A 1 18.21 20.37 -2.15
CA LEU A 1 17.29 20.98 -1.19
C LEU A 1 17.38 20.15 0.09
N GLY A 2 17.57 20.79 1.23
CA GLY A 2 17.53 20.11 2.52
C GLY A 2 16.09 19.88 2.99
N THR A 3 15.93 19.28 4.17
CA THR A 3 14.65 19.11 4.85
C THR A 3 14.18 20.44 5.43
N ASP A 4 12.93 20.85 5.17
CA ASP A 4 12.34 22.08 5.68
C ASP A 4 10.83 21.90 5.88
N HIS A 5 10.43 21.60 7.11
CA HIS A 5 9.03 21.34 7.49
C HIS A 5 8.12 22.55 7.24
N GLN A 6 8.57 23.78 7.61
CA GLN A 6 7.75 24.97 7.46
C GLN A 6 7.52 25.33 5.99
N LEU A 7 8.55 25.18 5.16
CA LEU A 7 8.40 25.35 3.71
C LEU A 7 7.49 24.28 3.11
N ALA A 8 7.57 23.04 3.57
CA ALA A 8 6.67 21.97 3.11
C ALA A 8 5.19 22.29 3.39
N LEU A 9 4.88 22.75 4.61
CA LEU A 9 3.53 23.19 4.96
C LEU A 9 3.05 24.36 4.08
N ALA A 10 3.93 25.36 3.85
CA ALA A 10 3.61 26.51 3.00
C ALA A 10 3.37 26.10 1.53
N LEU A 11 4.19 25.20 0.99
CA LEU A 11 4.03 24.65 -0.35
C LEU A 11 2.73 23.88 -0.51
N TRP A 12 2.40 23.01 0.47
CA TRP A 12 1.14 22.26 0.44
C TRP A 12 -0.08 23.19 0.42
N ALA A 13 -0.05 24.24 1.26
CA ALA A 13 -1.13 25.21 1.38
C ALA A 13 -1.40 26.01 0.10
N THR A 14 -0.48 26.02 -0.89
CA THR A 14 -0.72 26.67 -2.19
C THR A 14 -1.78 25.95 -3.02
N GLY A 15 -2.06 24.69 -2.75
CA GLY A 15 -2.95 23.85 -3.54
C GLY A 15 -2.42 23.48 -4.93
N GLN A 16 -1.20 23.91 -5.29
CA GLN A 16 -0.60 23.60 -6.58
C GLN A 16 0.00 22.21 -6.60
N HIS A 17 -0.26 21.47 -7.67
CA HIS A 17 0.12 20.06 -7.81
C HIS A 17 1.61 19.82 -7.58
N GLU A 18 2.47 20.55 -8.32
CA GLU A 18 3.92 20.39 -8.23
C GLU A 18 4.48 20.86 -6.89
N ALA A 19 3.85 21.86 -6.27
CA ALA A 19 4.22 22.31 -4.94
C ALA A 19 3.90 21.24 -3.86
N ARG A 20 2.75 20.57 -3.98
CA ARG A 20 2.41 19.43 -3.12
C ARG A 20 3.39 18.26 -3.28
N LEU A 21 3.78 17.94 -4.51
CA LEU A 21 4.81 16.92 -4.74
C LEU A 21 6.16 17.32 -4.11
N LEU A 22 6.57 18.57 -4.28
CA LEU A 22 7.81 19.06 -3.65
C LEU A 22 7.74 19.05 -2.13
N ALA A 23 6.60 19.41 -1.54
CA ALA A 23 6.37 19.35 -0.10
C ALA A 23 6.65 17.95 0.46
N CYS A 24 6.18 16.89 -0.22
CA CYS A 24 6.43 15.51 0.19
C CYS A 24 7.92 15.12 0.24
N PHE A 25 8.77 15.77 -0.55
CA PHE A 25 10.21 15.46 -0.61
C PHE A 25 11.05 16.26 0.39
N ILE A 26 10.56 17.43 0.83
CA ILE A 26 11.35 18.30 1.69
C ILE A 26 10.85 18.35 3.13
N ASP A 27 9.69 17.75 3.41
CA ASP A 27 9.16 17.69 4.77
C ASP A 27 10.02 16.75 5.65
N ASP A 28 10.01 16.99 6.95
CA ASP A 28 10.67 16.16 7.94
C ASP A 28 9.68 15.16 8.56
N PRO A 29 9.82 13.85 8.27
CA PRO A 29 8.92 12.85 8.82
C PRO A 29 8.81 12.85 10.34
N ALA A 30 9.86 13.31 11.05
CA ALA A 30 9.87 13.38 12.50
C ALA A 30 9.00 14.53 13.07
N GLN A 31 8.69 15.53 12.25
CA GLN A 31 7.84 16.67 12.62
C GLN A 31 6.40 16.52 12.12
N VAL A 32 6.14 15.57 11.20
CA VAL A 32 4.79 15.31 10.68
C VAL A 32 3.89 14.80 11.79
N THR A 33 2.81 15.52 12.04
CA THR A 33 1.79 15.14 13.01
C THR A 33 0.68 14.32 12.39
N GLU A 34 -0.06 13.60 13.22
CA GLU A 34 -1.26 12.89 12.77
C GLU A 34 -2.29 13.85 12.16
N ALA A 35 -2.47 15.04 12.74
CA ALA A 35 -3.37 16.07 12.20
C ALA A 35 -2.94 16.56 10.82
N GLN A 36 -1.64 16.71 10.57
CA GLN A 36 -1.12 17.04 9.24
C GLN A 36 -1.41 15.92 8.24
N MET A 37 -1.18 14.66 8.62
CA MET A 37 -1.48 13.52 7.74
C MET A 37 -2.96 13.49 7.34
N GLU A 38 -3.87 13.70 8.30
CA GLU A 38 -5.32 13.76 8.02
C GLU A 38 -5.68 14.94 7.10
N ALA A 39 -5.12 16.12 7.36
CA ALA A 39 -5.37 17.30 6.55
C ALA A 39 -4.89 17.12 5.11
N TRP A 40 -3.68 16.58 4.93
CA TRP A 40 -3.12 16.33 3.60
C TRP A 40 -3.87 15.21 2.87
N ALA A 41 -4.29 14.15 3.59
CA ALA A 41 -5.07 13.07 3.01
C ALA A 41 -6.45 13.54 2.53
N ALA A 42 -7.09 14.47 3.23
CA ALA A 42 -8.35 15.08 2.80
C ALA A 42 -8.22 15.93 1.52
N ASP A 43 -7.02 16.44 1.24
CA ASP A 43 -6.70 17.23 0.05
C ASP A 43 -6.31 16.39 -1.18
N PHE A 44 -6.18 15.06 -1.05
CA PHE A 44 -5.77 14.22 -2.17
C PHE A 44 -6.82 14.22 -3.28
N ASP A 45 -6.41 14.58 -4.47
CA ASP A 45 -7.23 14.66 -5.68
C ASP A 45 -6.67 13.85 -6.86
N SER A 46 -5.48 13.27 -6.69
CA SER A 46 -4.77 12.52 -7.71
C SER A 46 -3.93 11.39 -7.12
N TRP A 47 -3.67 10.36 -7.93
CA TRP A 47 -2.93 9.18 -7.50
C TRP A 47 -1.45 9.48 -7.21
N ASP A 48 -0.85 10.39 -7.94
CA ASP A 48 0.58 10.71 -7.82
C ASP A 48 0.87 11.53 -6.56
N VAL A 49 0.05 12.54 -6.22
CA VAL A 49 0.18 13.27 -4.95
C VAL A 49 -0.06 12.32 -3.77
N CYS A 50 -1.11 11.49 -3.84
CA CYS A 50 -1.41 10.48 -2.82
C CYS A 50 -0.24 9.51 -2.61
N ASP A 51 0.29 8.92 -3.69
CA ASP A 51 1.38 7.95 -3.62
C ASP A 51 2.69 8.60 -3.16
N GLN A 52 2.97 9.83 -3.63
CA GLN A 52 4.17 10.55 -3.24
C GLN A 52 4.15 10.91 -1.76
N ALA A 53 3.04 11.44 -1.24
CA ALA A 53 2.90 11.74 0.18
C ALA A 53 3.05 10.48 1.05
N THR A 54 2.46 9.37 0.63
CA THR A 54 2.47 8.12 1.40
C THR A 54 3.81 7.40 1.38
N THR A 55 4.54 7.38 0.25
CA THR A 55 5.74 6.55 0.10
C THR A 55 7.07 7.32 0.17
N SER A 56 7.02 8.65 0.20
CA SER A 56 8.24 9.46 0.36
C SER A 56 8.28 10.25 1.68
N LEU A 57 7.16 10.29 2.41
CA LEU A 57 7.06 11.04 3.65
C LEU A 57 6.36 10.24 4.75
N PHE A 58 5.09 9.88 4.54
CA PHE A 58 4.23 9.36 5.60
C PHE A 58 4.64 7.97 6.10
N ASP A 59 5.18 7.11 5.25
CA ASP A 59 5.64 5.77 5.64
C ASP A 59 6.88 5.79 6.56
N ALA A 60 7.58 6.93 6.63
CA ALA A 60 8.68 7.17 7.55
C ALA A 60 8.24 7.81 8.91
N THR A 61 6.97 8.15 9.06
CA THR A 61 6.44 8.77 10.28
C THR A 61 6.12 7.74 11.37
N ALA A 62 6.05 8.20 12.62
CA ALA A 62 5.61 7.37 13.74
C ALA A 62 4.13 6.90 13.61
N HIS A 63 3.35 7.56 12.76
CA HIS A 63 1.91 7.32 12.57
C HIS A 63 1.59 6.33 11.44
N ALA A 64 2.57 5.95 10.63
CA ALA A 64 2.36 5.14 9.41
C ALA A 64 1.63 3.81 9.69
N TRP A 65 2.04 3.09 10.73
CA TRP A 65 1.48 1.78 11.09
C TRP A 65 0.04 1.84 11.61
N SER A 66 -0.37 2.92 12.27
CA SER A 66 -1.76 3.14 12.70
C SER A 66 -2.63 3.60 11.54
N LYS A 67 -2.14 4.54 10.73
CA LYS A 67 -2.90 5.13 9.62
C LYS A 67 -3.11 4.17 8.44
N ALA A 68 -2.18 3.28 8.18
CA ALA A 68 -2.32 2.35 7.06
C ALA A 68 -3.62 1.50 7.13
N PRO A 69 -3.92 0.75 8.21
CA PRO A 69 -5.17 0.02 8.33
C PRO A 69 -6.39 0.93 8.55
N GLU A 70 -6.24 2.07 9.26
CA GLU A 70 -7.32 3.02 9.49
C GLU A 70 -7.84 3.60 8.17
N TRP A 71 -6.96 4.14 7.34
CA TRP A 71 -7.34 4.72 6.05
C TRP A 71 -7.84 3.69 5.04
N ALA A 72 -7.38 2.45 5.12
CA ALA A 72 -7.88 1.37 4.27
C ALA A 72 -9.38 1.05 4.50
N GLU A 73 -9.95 1.44 5.63
CA GLU A 73 -11.39 1.26 5.94
C GLU A 73 -12.25 2.50 5.61
N ARG A 74 -11.63 3.61 5.19
CA ARG A 74 -12.34 4.87 4.88
C ARG A 74 -13.12 4.74 3.56
N ASP A 75 -14.16 5.55 3.41
CA ASP A 75 -15.01 5.55 2.21
C ASP A 75 -14.48 6.46 1.11
N GLU A 76 -13.71 7.50 1.46
CA GLU A 76 -13.11 8.44 0.52
C GLU A 76 -12.04 7.72 -0.34
N GLU A 77 -12.19 7.80 -1.66
CA GLU A 77 -11.38 7.03 -2.61
C GLU A 77 -9.87 7.23 -2.41
N TRP A 78 -9.44 8.48 -2.29
CA TRP A 78 -8.02 8.81 -2.17
C TRP A 78 -7.46 8.48 -0.79
N VAL A 79 -8.25 8.65 0.29
CA VAL A 79 -7.83 8.26 1.64
C VAL A 79 -7.69 6.73 1.73
N LYS A 80 -8.67 6.00 1.19
CA LYS A 80 -8.58 4.52 1.12
C LYS A 80 -7.38 4.08 0.29
N ARG A 81 -7.14 4.71 -0.87
CA ARG A 81 -5.92 4.47 -1.66
C ARG A 81 -4.67 4.70 -0.83
N ALA A 82 -4.59 5.82 -0.10
CA ALA A 82 -3.46 6.17 0.75
C ALA A 82 -3.16 5.11 1.82
N GLY A 83 -4.20 4.51 2.43
CA GLY A 83 -4.04 3.41 3.35
C GLY A 83 -3.29 2.22 2.74
N PHE A 84 -3.66 1.80 1.53
CA PHE A 84 -2.97 0.71 0.83
C PHE A 84 -1.60 1.13 0.27
N ALA A 85 -1.44 2.39 -0.15
CA ALA A 85 -0.15 2.92 -0.57
C ALA A 85 0.85 2.97 0.62
N LEU A 86 0.39 3.35 1.82
CA LEU A 86 1.19 3.25 3.05
C LEU A 86 1.62 1.81 3.34
N MET A 87 0.72 0.83 3.22
CA MET A 87 1.08 -0.59 3.38
C MET A 87 2.18 -1.00 2.38
N ALA A 88 2.09 -0.50 1.14
CA ALA A 88 3.07 -0.78 0.11
C ALA A 88 4.42 -0.10 0.40
N GLY A 89 4.43 1.15 0.89
CA GLY A 89 5.61 1.89 1.33
C GLY A 89 6.30 1.22 2.52
N LEU A 90 5.55 0.94 3.60
CA LEU A 90 6.03 0.20 4.76
C LEU A 90 6.67 -1.13 4.37
N ALA A 91 6.06 -1.86 3.43
CA ALA A 91 6.60 -3.13 2.97
C ALA A 91 7.95 -3.01 2.26
N VAL A 92 8.31 -1.85 1.73
CA VAL A 92 9.58 -1.58 1.05
C VAL A 92 10.60 -0.94 1.98
N HIS A 93 10.19 0.06 2.76
CA HIS A 93 11.10 0.95 3.46
C HIS A 93 11.29 0.58 4.93
N ASP A 94 10.26 0.09 5.63
CA ASP A 94 10.40 -0.36 7.02
C ASP A 94 11.01 -1.77 7.09
N ARG A 95 12.34 -1.82 7.24
CA ARG A 95 13.08 -3.08 7.39
C ARG A 95 12.91 -3.72 8.76
N ALA A 96 12.53 -2.95 9.78
CA ALA A 96 12.36 -3.40 11.15
C ALA A 96 10.96 -3.98 11.43
N GLY A 97 9.98 -3.67 10.57
CA GLY A 97 8.62 -4.14 10.70
C GLY A 97 8.52 -5.66 10.74
N SER A 98 7.87 -6.19 11.80
CA SER A 98 7.75 -7.63 12.02
C SER A 98 6.81 -8.29 11.00
N ASP A 99 7.06 -9.54 10.66
CA ASP A 99 6.18 -10.32 9.79
C ASP A 99 4.75 -10.38 10.33
N HIS A 100 4.58 -10.47 11.65
CA HIS A 100 3.27 -10.46 12.29
C HIS A 100 2.48 -9.17 12.01
N ALA A 101 3.15 -8.00 11.98
CA ALA A 101 2.50 -6.74 11.65
C ALA A 101 2.02 -6.76 10.19
N PHE A 102 2.84 -7.22 9.25
CA PHE A 102 2.45 -7.34 7.84
C PHE A 102 1.35 -8.38 7.59
N LEU A 103 1.36 -9.50 8.33
CA LEU A 103 0.29 -10.49 8.24
C LEU A 103 -1.08 -9.90 8.64
N ARG A 104 -1.12 -9.00 9.63
CA ARG A 104 -2.37 -8.30 9.99
C ARG A 104 -2.87 -7.38 8.86
N LEU A 105 -1.98 -6.72 8.11
CA LEU A 105 -2.36 -5.88 6.98
C LEU A 105 -3.04 -6.68 5.86
N LEU A 106 -2.75 -7.97 5.71
CA LEU A 106 -3.42 -8.82 4.71
C LEU A 106 -4.93 -8.91 4.94
N THR A 107 -5.41 -8.72 6.19
CA THR A 107 -6.85 -8.67 6.48
C THR A 107 -7.51 -7.44 5.82
N SER A 108 -6.86 -6.27 5.85
CA SER A 108 -7.33 -5.07 5.14
C SER A 108 -7.27 -5.28 3.63
N VAL A 109 -6.22 -5.93 3.12
CA VAL A 109 -6.11 -6.30 1.70
C VAL A 109 -7.27 -7.19 1.27
N GLU A 110 -7.64 -8.22 2.05
CA GLU A 110 -8.77 -9.11 1.75
C GLU A 110 -10.10 -8.33 1.64
N ARG A 111 -10.33 -7.37 2.53
CA ARG A 111 -11.53 -6.52 2.50
C ARG A 111 -11.50 -5.54 1.34
N GLY A 112 -10.41 -4.82 1.17
CA GLY A 112 -10.27 -3.79 0.14
C GLY A 112 -10.22 -4.34 -1.29
N ALA A 113 -9.93 -5.64 -1.48
CA ALA A 113 -9.87 -6.25 -2.81
C ALA A 113 -11.19 -6.20 -3.58
N PHE A 114 -12.32 -6.08 -2.87
CA PHE A 114 -13.66 -5.97 -3.47
C PHE A 114 -14.05 -4.54 -3.81
N ASP A 115 -13.20 -3.54 -3.59
CA ASP A 115 -13.46 -2.17 -4.00
C ASP A 115 -13.30 -2.04 -5.53
N GLU A 116 -14.38 -1.66 -6.21
CA GLU A 116 -14.40 -1.59 -7.67
C GLU A 116 -13.67 -0.38 -8.25
N ARG A 117 -13.45 0.64 -7.43
CA ARG A 117 -12.76 1.88 -7.83
C ARG A 117 -11.36 1.58 -8.33
N ASN A 118 -11.05 2.09 -9.51
CA ASN A 118 -9.82 1.73 -10.21
C ASN A 118 -8.55 2.09 -9.42
N PHE A 119 -8.56 3.22 -8.75
CA PHE A 119 -7.39 3.68 -8.00
C PHE A 119 -7.22 2.92 -6.69
N VAL A 120 -8.31 2.50 -6.03
CA VAL A 120 -8.25 1.68 -4.81
C VAL A 120 -7.74 0.28 -5.11
N LYS A 121 -8.37 -0.46 -6.05
CA LYS A 121 -7.97 -1.84 -6.36
C LYS A 121 -6.52 -1.96 -6.81
N LYS A 122 -5.97 -0.94 -7.50
CA LYS A 122 -4.55 -0.91 -7.89
C LYS A 122 -3.63 -0.79 -6.68
N ALA A 123 -3.99 0.06 -5.71
CA ALA A 123 -3.24 0.20 -4.47
C ALA A 123 -3.30 -1.06 -3.61
N VAL A 124 -4.47 -1.72 -3.53
CA VAL A 124 -4.64 -3.03 -2.86
C VAL A 124 -3.70 -4.08 -3.46
N SER A 125 -3.67 -4.21 -4.79
CA SER A 125 -2.74 -5.13 -5.46
C SER A 125 -1.28 -4.75 -5.21
N TRP A 126 -0.96 -3.48 -5.19
CA TRP A 126 0.38 -2.98 -4.90
C TRP A 126 0.83 -3.35 -3.49
N ALA A 127 -0.01 -3.10 -2.47
CA ALA A 127 0.24 -3.50 -1.09
C ALA A 127 0.50 -5.01 -0.97
N LEU A 128 -0.40 -5.83 -1.50
CA LEU A 128 -0.29 -7.30 -1.48
C LEU A 128 1.03 -7.79 -2.09
N ARG A 129 1.38 -7.26 -3.26
CA ARG A 129 2.61 -7.62 -3.97
C ARG A 129 3.87 -7.20 -3.21
N ASN A 130 3.88 -6.00 -2.60
CA ASN A 130 5.04 -5.54 -1.86
C ASN A 130 5.22 -6.28 -0.53
N ILE A 131 4.15 -6.57 0.19
CA ILE A 131 4.20 -7.46 1.37
C ILE A 131 4.79 -8.82 0.98
N GLY A 132 4.30 -9.42 -0.10
CA GLY A 132 4.78 -10.73 -0.58
C GLY A 132 6.21 -10.75 -1.11
N LYS A 133 6.86 -9.59 -1.31
CA LYS A 133 8.26 -9.50 -1.75
C LYS A 133 9.26 -9.34 -0.61
N ARG A 134 8.82 -9.25 0.65
CA ARG A 134 9.71 -9.00 1.78
C ARG A 134 10.59 -10.21 2.13
N ASN A 135 9.99 -11.38 2.30
CA ASN A 135 10.69 -12.62 2.65
C ASN A 135 9.83 -13.85 2.30
N LEU A 136 10.35 -15.05 2.52
CA LEU A 136 9.69 -16.31 2.17
C LEU A 136 8.39 -16.54 2.94
N ALA A 137 8.30 -16.18 4.21
CA ALA A 137 7.10 -16.36 5.03
C ALA A 137 5.95 -15.46 4.54
N LEU A 138 6.24 -14.18 4.36
CA LEU A 138 5.26 -13.20 3.82
C LEU A 138 4.92 -13.48 2.36
N HIS A 139 5.87 -14.04 1.58
CA HIS A 139 5.60 -14.48 0.22
C HIS A 139 4.55 -15.59 0.18
N ALA A 140 4.73 -16.62 0.99
CA ALA A 140 3.76 -17.71 1.10
C ALA A 140 2.38 -17.21 1.56
N ALA A 141 2.34 -16.31 2.55
CA ALA A 141 1.11 -15.71 3.07
C ALA A 141 0.39 -14.85 2.00
N ALA A 142 1.14 -14.05 1.25
CA ALA A 142 0.57 -13.21 0.18
C ALA A 142 0.01 -14.05 -0.99
N ILE A 143 0.67 -15.14 -1.36
CA ILE A 143 0.15 -16.09 -2.35
C ILE A 143 -1.12 -16.76 -1.84
N ALA A 144 -1.14 -17.20 -0.58
CA ALA A 144 -2.34 -17.78 0.04
C ALA A 144 -3.51 -16.79 0.07
N CYS A 145 -3.25 -15.53 0.46
CA CYS A 145 -4.23 -14.44 0.44
C CYS A 145 -4.79 -14.23 -0.98
N ALA A 146 -3.93 -14.10 -1.99
CA ALA A 146 -4.36 -13.90 -3.37
C ALA A 146 -5.16 -15.11 -3.92
N THR A 147 -4.77 -16.34 -3.57
CA THR A 147 -5.52 -17.55 -3.95
C THR A 147 -6.90 -17.57 -3.32
N LYS A 148 -6.98 -17.30 -2.01
CA LYS A 148 -8.26 -17.18 -1.28
C LYS A 148 -9.18 -16.13 -1.90
N LEU A 149 -8.64 -14.96 -2.28
CA LEU A 149 -9.39 -13.90 -2.94
C LEU A 149 -9.94 -14.34 -4.30
N ARG A 150 -9.15 -15.03 -5.11
CA ARG A 150 -9.59 -15.57 -6.39
C ARG A 150 -10.72 -16.57 -6.20
N ASP A 151 -10.53 -17.54 -5.30
CA ASP A 151 -11.51 -18.59 -5.04
C ASP A 151 -12.82 -18.00 -4.48
N ALA A 152 -12.74 -16.98 -3.60
CA ALA A 152 -13.90 -16.26 -3.10
C ALA A 152 -14.62 -15.45 -4.20
N ALA A 153 -13.87 -14.85 -5.13
CA ALA A 153 -14.44 -14.13 -6.26
C ALA A 153 -15.11 -15.10 -7.25
N ASP A 154 -14.51 -16.26 -7.49
CA ASP A 154 -15.07 -17.29 -8.38
C ASP A 154 -16.35 -17.90 -7.77
N ALA A 155 -16.36 -18.20 -6.49
CA ALA A 155 -17.54 -18.69 -5.77
C ALA A 155 -18.71 -17.68 -5.78
N ARG A 156 -18.42 -16.37 -5.68
CA ARG A 156 -19.46 -15.31 -5.72
C ARG A 156 -19.97 -15.05 -7.14
N ALA A 157 -19.18 -15.32 -8.17
CA ALA A 157 -19.62 -15.14 -9.55
C ALA A 157 -20.70 -16.15 -9.96
N GLY A 158 -20.64 -17.39 -9.48
CA GLY A 158 -21.53 -18.47 -9.90
C GLY A 158 -21.60 -18.56 -11.44
N ASP A 159 -22.80 -18.91 -11.95
CA ASP A 159 -23.06 -18.98 -13.40
C ASP A 159 -23.50 -17.64 -14.01
N GLN A 160 -23.57 -16.57 -13.22
CA GLN A 160 -24.01 -15.25 -13.67
C GLN A 160 -22.82 -14.34 -13.99
N ARG A 161 -23.11 -13.23 -14.71
CA ARG A 161 -22.10 -12.18 -14.94
C ARG A 161 -21.64 -11.60 -13.62
N ALA A 162 -20.34 -11.73 -13.32
CA ALA A 162 -19.72 -11.23 -12.09
C ALA A 162 -20.00 -9.74 -11.86
N SER A 163 -20.33 -9.35 -10.63
CA SER A 163 -20.50 -7.95 -10.21
C SER A 163 -19.19 -7.16 -10.34
N PRO A 164 -19.23 -5.83 -10.35
CA PRO A 164 -18.01 -5.01 -10.40
C PRO A 164 -17.01 -5.32 -9.29
N GLU A 165 -17.50 -5.53 -8.07
CA GLU A 165 -16.69 -5.85 -6.88
C GLU A 165 -16.01 -7.23 -7.03
N VAL A 166 -16.73 -8.22 -7.54
CA VAL A 166 -16.18 -9.56 -7.81
C VAL A 166 -15.12 -9.49 -8.90
N ARG A 167 -15.34 -8.69 -9.95
CA ARG A 167 -14.32 -8.47 -10.98
C ARG A 167 -13.09 -7.77 -10.44
N ALA A 168 -13.25 -6.81 -9.51
CA ALA A 168 -12.13 -6.14 -8.85
C ALA A 168 -11.30 -7.11 -8.03
N ALA A 169 -11.93 -7.92 -7.19
CA ALA A 169 -11.25 -8.92 -6.37
C ALA A 169 -10.49 -9.95 -7.24
N ARG A 170 -11.12 -10.44 -8.31
CA ARG A 170 -10.48 -11.35 -9.27
C ARG A 170 -9.27 -10.69 -9.95
N TRP A 171 -9.38 -9.42 -10.31
CA TRP A 171 -8.29 -8.66 -10.91
C TRP A 171 -7.12 -8.51 -9.95
N VAL A 172 -7.37 -8.10 -8.68
CA VAL A 172 -6.34 -7.98 -7.62
C VAL A 172 -5.63 -9.30 -7.41
N ALA A 173 -6.39 -10.39 -7.27
CA ALA A 173 -5.85 -11.72 -7.06
C ALA A 173 -4.95 -12.17 -8.22
N ASN A 174 -5.42 -12.06 -9.44
CA ASN A 174 -4.67 -12.49 -10.63
C ASN A 174 -3.42 -11.65 -10.88
N ASP A 175 -3.50 -10.33 -10.66
CA ASP A 175 -2.35 -9.43 -10.80
C ASP A 175 -1.26 -9.77 -9.77
N ALA A 176 -1.65 -9.97 -8.51
CA ALA A 176 -0.73 -10.36 -7.45
C ALA A 176 -0.12 -11.75 -7.71
N LEU A 177 -0.93 -12.76 -8.06
CA LEU A 177 -0.46 -14.12 -8.35
C LEU A 177 0.52 -14.12 -9.53
N ARG A 178 0.22 -13.38 -10.61
CA ARG A 178 1.11 -13.29 -11.78
C ARG A 178 2.49 -12.77 -11.39
N GLU A 179 2.59 -11.70 -10.58
CA GLU A 179 3.86 -11.13 -10.19
C GLU A 179 4.57 -11.99 -9.14
N LEU A 180 3.88 -12.41 -8.09
CA LEU A 180 4.46 -13.20 -7.00
C LEU A 180 4.93 -14.57 -7.48
N SER A 181 4.21 -15.23 -8.40
CA SER A 181 4.61 -16.54 -8.94
C SER A 181 5.69 -16.45 -10.01
N SER A 182 6.08 -15.25 -10.45
CA SER A 182 7.13 -15.10 -11.46
C SER A 182 8.48 -15.62 -10.94
N GLU A 183 9.29 -16.20 -11.84
CA GLU A 183 10.63 -16.69 -11.51
C GLU A 183 11.51 -15.57 -10.93
N LYS A 184 11.43 -14.36 -11.50
CA LYS A 184 12.15 -13.17 -11.02
C LYS A 184 11.82 -12.86 -9.56
N THR A 185 10.55 -12.85 -9.19
CA THR A 185 10.13 -12.55 -7.81
C THR A 185 10.53 -13.67 -6.86
N ARG A 186 10.30 -14.92 -7.21
CA ARG A 186 10.74 -16.08 -6.39
C ARG A 186 12.23 -16.08 -6.14
N ALA A 187 13.05 -15.85 -7.18
CA ALA A 187 14.49 -15.77 -7.05
C ALA A 187 14.95 -14.59 -6.17
N ARG A 188 14.26 -13.44 -6.24
CA ARG A 188 14.52 -12.29 -5.36
C ARG A 188 14.23 -12.64 -3.90
N VAL A 189 13.05 -13.18 -3.60
CA VAL A 189 12.61 -13.51 -2.24
C VAL A 189 13.48 -14.60 -1.63
N ALA A 190 13.90 -15.61 -2.40
CA ALA A 190 14.83 -16.64 -1.94
C ALA A 190 16.19 -16.10 -1.51
N ARG A 191 16.66 -14.99 -2.11
CA ARG A 191 17.91 -14.31 -1.72
C ARG A 191 17.77 -13.54 -0.41
N THR A 192 16.62 -12.91 -0.16
CA THR A 192 16.36 -12.19 1.11
C THR A 192 16.26 -13.13 2.31
N GLY A 193 15.88 -14.38 2.12
CA GLY A 193 15.85 -15.42 3.15
C GLY A 193 17.22 -16.04 3.51
N ARG A 194 18.26 -15.76 2.71
CA ARG A 194 19.65 -16.11 3.04
C ARG A 194 20.26 -14.89 3.72
N GLY A 195 20.22 -14.84 5.06
CA GLY A 195 20.90 -13.81 5.84
C GLY A 195 22.40 -13.76 5.52
N PRO A 196 23.10 -12.65 5.77
CA PRO A 196 24.54 -12.56 5.60
C PRO A 196 25.21 -13.45 6.66
N GLY A 197 25.46 -14.73 6.32
CA GLY A 197 26.09 -15.67 7.25
C GLY A 197 26.01 -17.15 6.90
N ALA A 198 25.69 -17.51 5.66
CA ALA A 198 25.74 -18.89 5.19
C ALA A 198 26.71 -19.00 4.00
N SER A 199 28.00 -18.92 4.27
CA SER A 199 29.11 -19.39 3.42
C SER A 199 30.06 -20.20 4.30
#